data_e17090171f207cc1b4d3b59bf99a3433
#
_entry.id   e17090171f207cc1b4d3b59bf99a3433
#
_cell.length_a   1.000
_cell.length_b   1.000
_cell.length_c   1.000
_cell.angle_alpha   90.00
_cell.angle_beta   90.00
_cell.angle_gamma   90.00
#
_symmetry.space_group_name_H-M   'P 1'
#
loop_
_entity.id
_entity.type
_entity.pdbx_description
1 polymer ?
#
loop_
_entity_poly.entity_id
_entity_poly.type
_entity_poly.pdbx_seq_one_letter_code
_entity_poly.pdbx_strand_id
1 'polypeptide(L)'
;EGRAKPKYDRFGNPRHKYGNGIVGADIGTQTVAYTSDTETGLKNLSERGNSIQTSERLERLYYRAMNRSRRATNPENYNADGTIKKGKKKWTYSRHYKKLKAKHAELCCINATNRQLAINEDVNHLRCLGDTFVTEPKNAARLMKRAKETTVNNKGKINRKKRFGKSVKNRCPGGFQAAVENKFKTSGGTYIEVPNNYRASQYDHTADDYIN
;
A
#
# COMPACT_ATOMS: atom_id res chain seq x y z
N GLU A 1 18.31 -11.97 -14.86
CA GLU A 1 17.41 -12.19 -13.70
C GLU A 1 18.19 -12.93 -12.62
N GLY A 2 18.54 -12.23 -11.54
CA GLY A 2 19.29 -12.83 -10.44
C GLY A 2 18.40 -13.75 -9.61
N ARG A 3 18.86 -14.95 -9.32
CA ARG A 3 18.20 -15.83 -8.34
C ARG A 3 18.25 -15.17 -6.97
N ALA A 4 17.17 -15.26 -6.22
CA ALA A 4 17.15 -14.85 -4.81
C ALA A 4 18.28 -15.59 -4.06
N LYS A 5 19.04 -14.84 -3.23
CA LYS A 5 20.08 -15.47 -2.40
C LYS A 5 19.44 -16.54 -1.49
N PRO A 6 20.06 -17.70 -1.30
CA PRO A 6 19.57 -18.72 -0.39
C PRO A 6 19.38 -18.15 1.03
N LYS A 7 18.37 -18.62 1.76
CA LYS A 7 18.08 -18.19 3.15
C LYS A 7 19.22 -18.54 4.11
N TYR A 8 19.94 -19.61 3.81
CA TYR A 8 21.06 -20.13 4.61
C TYR A 8 22.36 -20.00 3.85
N ASP A 9 23.45 -19.86 4.56
CA ASP A 9 24.79 -19.97 4.00
C ASP A 9 25.16 -21.45 3.72
N ARG A 10 26.38 -21.69 3.21
CA ARG A 10 26.88 -23.05 2.95
C ARG A 10 27.06 -23.90 4.21
N PHE A 11 27.05 -23.31 5.38
CA PHE A 11 27.21 -23.97 6.68
C PHE A 11 25.88 -24.19 7.41
N GLY A 12 24.75 -23.82 6.78
CA GLY A 12 23.42 -23.93 7.36
C GLY A 12 23.01 -22.78 8.27
N ASN A 13 23.81 -21.73 8.40
CA ASN A 13 23.46 -20.57 9.21
C ASN A 13 22.53 -19.61 8.44
N PRO A 14 21.53 -19.01 9.10
CA PRO A 14 20.74 -17.98 8.49
C PRO A 14 21.60 -16.81 8.03
N ARG A 15 21.43 -16.36 6.77
CA ARG A 15 22.16 -15.22 6.21
C ARG A 15 21.74 -13.87 6.84
N HIS A 16 20.60 -13.84 7.47
CA HIS A 16 20.09 -12.68 8.20
C HIS A 16 20.08 -12.98 9.68
N LYS A 17 20.65 -12.08 10.47
CA LYS A 17 20.47 -12.12 11.93
C LYS A 17 19.02 -11.72 12.23
N TYR A 18 18.30 -12.58 12.90
CA TYR A 18 16.96 -12.29 13.41
C TYR A 18 17.08 -11.94 14.89
N GLY A 19 16.27 -10.97 15.33
CA GLY A 19 16.15 -10.62 16.72
C GLY A 19 15.30 -11.64 17.48
N ASN A 20 15.41 -11.62 18.79
CA ASN A 20 14.53 -12.32 19.73
C ASN A 20 13.75 -11.28 20.52
N GLY A 21 12.58 -11.63 21.03
CA GLY A 21 11.73 -10.75 21.80
C GLY A 21 10.52 -10.25 21.01
N ILE A 22 9.76 -9.36 21.62
CA ILE A 22 8.47 -8.90 21.11
C ILE A 22 8.65 -7.56 20.37
N VAL A 23 8.02 -7.45 19.21
CA VAL A 23 7.86 -6.19 18.45
C VAL A 23 6.38 -5.85 18.39
N GLY A 24 5.96 -4.85 19.13
CA GLY A 24 4.61 -4.28 19.02
C GLY A 24 4.55 -3.21 17.94
N ALA A 25 3.49 -3.17 17.14
CA ALA A 25 3.34 -2.12 16.12
C ALA A 25 1.89 -1.69 15.89
N ASP A 26 1.69 -0.37 15.80
CA ASP A 26 0.47 0.23 15.25
C ASP A 26 0.69 0.64 13.79
N ILE A 27 0.00 -0.05 12.89
CA ILE A 27 0.09 0.19 11.45
C ILE A 27 -0.95 1.22 11.05
N GLY A 28 -0.58 2.49 11.01
CA GLY A 28 -1.41 3.59 10.52
C GLY A 28 -1.50 3.66 8.99
N THR A 29 -2.22 4.66 8.47
CA THR A 29 -2.29 4.93 7.03
C THR A 29 -1.12 5.76 6.51
N GLN A 30 -0.41 6.47 7.39
CA GLN A 30 0.74 7.33 7.07
C GLN A 30 2.02 6.85 7.71
N THR A 31 1.94 6.31 8.90
CA THR A 31 3.06 5.92 9.74
C THR A 31 2.83 4.53 10.29
N VAL A 32 3.91 3.87 10.64
CA VAL A 32 3.93 2.67 11.47
C VAL A 32 4.74 3.02 12.73
N ALA A 33 4.07 3.10 13.86
CA ALA A 33 4.75 3.18 15.15
C ALA A 33 5.10 1.76 15.59
N TYR A 34 6.32 1.57 16.11
CA TYR A 34 6.76 0.27 16.61
C TYR A 34 7.60 0.44 17.86
N THR A 35 7.58 -0.58 18.68
CA THR A 35 8.41 -0.70 19.88
C THR A 35 8.89 -2.12 20.03
N SER A 36 10.10 -2.26 20.55
CA SER A 36 10.73 -3.53 20.92
C SER A 36 11.55 -3.34 22.19
N ASP A 37 12.16 -4.39 22.70
CA ASP A 37 13.03 -4.32 23.88
C ASP A 37 14.28 -3.45 23.64
N THR A 38 14.67 -3.26 22.38
CA THR A 38 15.92 -2.55 22.02
C THR A 38 15.70 -1.22 21.31
N GLU A 39 14.56 -1.03 20.66
CA GLU A 39 14.30 0.14 19.84
C GLU A 39 12.82 0.51 19.81
N THR A 40 12.54 1.80 19.89
CA THR A 40 11.21 2.38 19.62
C THR A 40 11.32 3.39 18.51
N GLY A 41 10.40 3.37 17.55
CA GLY A 41 10.48 4.26 16.42
C GLY A 41 9.20 4.47 15.64
N LEU A 42 9.30 5.36 14.65
CA LEU A 42 8.22 5.71 13.75
C LEU A 42 8.70 5.60 12.29
N LYS A 43 8.12 4.69 11.53
CA LYS A 43 8.35 4.57 10.09
C LYS A 43 7.33 5.43 9.33
N ASN A 44 7.81 6.35 8.54
CA ASN A 44 6.95 7.21 7.72
C ASN A 44 6.65 6.57 6.37
N LEU A 45 5.45 6.04 6.19
CA LEU A 45 5.01 5.45 4.93
C LEU A 45 4.90 6.48 3.79
N SER A 46 4.90 7.79 4.10
CA SER A 46 4.86 8.86 3.10
C SER A 46 6.17 8.98 2.34
N GLU A 47 7.31 8.76 2.97
CA GLU A 47 8.63 8.77 2.33
C GLU A 47 8.73 7.68 1.27
N ARG A 48 8.20 6.51 1.56
CA ARG A 48 8.01 5.43 0.60
C ARG A 48 7.18 5.85 -0.62
N GLY A 49 6.20 6.74 -0.41
CA GLY A 49 5.36 7.30 -1.46
C GLY A 49 6.01 8.41 -2.29
N ASN A 50 7.11 9.04 -1.84
CA ASN A 50 7.68 10.21 -2.51
C ASN A 50 8.23 9.89 -3.91
N SER A 51 8.89 8.77 -4.11
CA SER A 51 9.33 8.31 -5.43
C SER A 51 8.16 8.03 -6.37
N ILE A 52 7.04 7.56 -5.83
CA ILE A 52 5.81 7.29 -6.56
C ILE A 52 5.08 8.60 -6.90
N GLN A 53 5.09 9.60 -6.01
CA GLN A 53 4.46 10.89 -6.25
C GLN A 53 5.12 11.67 -7.39
N THR A 54 6.43 11.61 -7.53
CA THR A 54 7.16 12.22 -8.66
C THR A 54 6.76 11.59 -10.00
N SER A 55 6.50 10.29 -10.01
CA SER A 55 6.09 9.58 -11.22
C SER A 55 4.59 9.72 -11.55
N GLU A 56 3.74 10.11 -10.60
CA GLU A 56 2.28 10.23 -10.81
C GLU A 56 1.90 11.27 -11.87
N ARG A 57 2.69 12.34 -12.00
CA ARG A 57 2.45 13.34 -13.06
C ARG A 57 2.67 12.69 -14.42
N LEU A 58 3.74 11.91 -14.57
CA LEU A 58 4.07 11.21 -15.80
C LEU A 58 3.04 10.12 -16.12
N GLU A 59 2.61 9.35 -15.13
CA GLU A 59 1.53 8.37 -15.26
C GLU A 59 0.25 9.00 -15.82
N ARG A 60 -0.16 10.16 -15.27
CA ARG A 60 -1.33 10.91 -15.75
C ARG A 60 -1.15 11.43 -17.17
N LEU A 61 0.06 11.86 -17.54
CA LEU A 61 0.35 12.32 -18.91
C LEU A 61 0.25 11.17 -19.90
N TYR A 62 0.83 10.02 -19.60
CA TYR A 62 0.69 8.82 -20.44
C TYR A 62 -0.78 8.41 -20.59
N TYR A 63 -1.53 8.37 -19.51
CA TYR A 63 -2.94 8.00 -19.52
C TYR A 63 -3.77 8.96 -20.39
N ARG A 64 -3.55 10.28 -20.27
CA ARG A 64 -4.21 11.29 -21.10
C ARG A 64 -3.83 11.16 -22.57
N ALA A 65 -2.55 10.93 -22.88
CA ALA A 65 -2.08 10.73 -24.24
C ALA A 65 -2.66 9.46 -24.87
N MET A 66 -2.73 8.36 -24.13
CA MET A 66 -3.40 7.13 -24.54
C MET A 66 -4.89 7.35 -24.84
N ASN A 67 -5.60 8.09 -23.98
CA ASN A 67 -7.01 8.39 -24.20
C ASN A 67 -7.23 9.26 -25.46
N ARG A 68 -6.39 10.26 -25.68
CA ARG A 68 -6.44 11.07 -26.93
C ARG A 68 -6.21 10.19 -28.16
N SER A 69 -5.16 9.37 -28.16
CA SER A 69 -4.84 8.47 -29.27
C SER A 69 -5.97 7.48 -29.53
N ARG A 70 -6.55 6.89 -28.46
CA ARG A 70 -7.68 5.96 -28.58
C ARG A 70 -8.91 6.63 -29.17
N ARG A 71 -9.22 7.87 -28.76
CA ARG A 71 -10.35 8.63 -29.29
C ARG A 71 -10.15 8.96 -30.76
N ALA A 72 -8.97 9.42 -31.15
CA ALA A 72 -8.64 9.74 -32.52
C ALA A 72 -8.72 8.52 -33.48
N THR A 73 -8.39 7.33 -32.98
CA THR A 73 -8.42 6.08 -33.75
C THR A 73 -9.80 5.43 -33.83
N ASN A 74 -10.72 5.77 -32.90
CA ASN A 74 -12.06 5.16 -32.84
C ASN A 74 -13.14 6.22 -32.58
N PRO A 75 -13.31 7.19 -33.44
CA PRO A 75 -14.30 8.27 -33.24
C PRO A 75 -15.74 7.72 -33.15
N GLU A 76 -16.03 6.65 -33.86
CA GLU A 76 -17.33 5.97 -33.89
C GLU A 76 -17.79 5.45 -32.49
N ASN A 77 -16.85 5.20 -31.61
CA ASN A 77 -17.12 4.68 -30.26
C ASN A 77 -17.47 5.77 -29.23
N TYR A 78 -17.47 7.04 -29.64
CA TYR A 78 -17.72 8.18 -28.76
C TYR A 78 -18.97 8.96 -29.14
N ASN A 79 -19.63 9.53 -28.15
CA ASN A 79 -20.71 10.51 -28.33
C ASN A 79 -20.13 11.89 -28.63
N ALA A 80 -20.99 12.83 -29.04
CA ALA A 80 -20.60 14.23 -29.32
C ALA A 80 -19.99 14.93 -28.10
N ASP A 81 -20.44 14.60 -26.87
CA ASP A 81 -19.91 15.06 -25.59
C ASP A 81 -18.56 14.43 -25.23
N GLY A 82 -18.06 13.49 -26.03
CA GLY A 82 -16.82 12.78 -25.80
C GLY A 82 -16.90 11.63 -24.81
N THR A 83 -18.08 11.25 -24.34
CA THR A 83 -18.30 10.04 -23.55
C THR A 83 -18.29 8.79 -24.44
N ILE A 84 -17.99 7.64 -23.85
CA ILE A 84 -18.00 6.37 -24.58
C ILE A 84 -19.45 5.91 -24.75
N LYS A 85 -19.87 5.59 -25.98
CA LYS A 85 -21.20 5.03 -26.29
C LYS A 85 -21.44 3.76 -25.46
N LYS A 86 -22.67 3.46 -25.09
CA LYS A 86 -23.06 2.21 -24.43
C LYS A 86 -23.02 1.02 -25.41
N GLY A 87 -22.92 -0.21 -24.91
CA GLY A 87 -22.95 -1.45 -25.68
C GLY A 87 -21.56 -1.98 -26.09
N LYS A 88 -21.55 -3.12 -26.82
CA LYS A 88 -20.31 -3.78 -27.28
C LYS A 88 -19.63 -2.91 -28.34
N LYS A 89 -18.29 -2.86 -28.31
CA LYS A 89 -17.46 -2.04 -29.20
C LYS A 89 -16.22 -2.79 -29.67
N LYS A 90 -15.82 -2.52 -30.90
CA LYS A 90 -14.52 -2.94 -31.42
C LYS A 90 -13.55 -1.78 -31.23
N TRP A 91 -12.38 -2.06 -30.67
CA TRP A 91 -11.34 -1.07 -30.42
C TRP A 91 -10.12 -1.33 -31.29
N THR A 92 -9.73 -0.32 -32.04
CA THR A 92 -8.47 -0.33 -32.81
C THR A 92 -7.44 0.53 -32.08
N TYR A 93 -6.21 0.05 -32.00
CA TYR A 93 -5.14 0.72 -31.29
C TYR A 93 -3.99 1.08 -32.23
N SER A 94 -3.69 2.36 -32.32
CA SER A 94 -2.56 2.87 -33.12
C SER A 94 -1.21 2.40 -32.56
N ARG A 95 -0.15 2.46 -33.37
CA ARG A 95 1.24 2.23 -32.90
C ARG A 95 1.60 3.16 -31.75
N HIS A 96 1.18 4.42 -31.82
CA HIS A 96 1.42 5.41 -30.78
C HIS A 96 0.76 5.00 -29.45
N TYR A 97 -0.50 4.59 -29.49
CA TYR A 97 -1.19 4.06 -28.30
C TYR A 97 -0.43 2.89 -27.67
N LYS A 98 0.01 1.92 -28.48
CA LYS A 98 0.73 0.73 -28.00
C LYS A 98 2.06 1.10 -27.33
N LYS A 99 2.83 2.06 -27.91
CA LYS A 99 4.06 2.58 -27.31
C LYS A 99 3.80 3.27 -25.97
N LEU A 100 2.77 4.12 -25.89
CA LEU A 100 2.40 4.79 -24.64
C LEU A 100 1.94 3.80 -23.57
N LYS A 101 1.18 2.77 -23.97
CA LYS A 101 0.75 1.70 -23.07
C LYS A 101 1.94 0.94 -22.47
N ALA A 102 2.94 0.63 -23.30
CA ALA A 102 4.16 -0.03 -22.83
C ALA A 102 4.92 0.84 -21.81
N LYS A 103 5.16 2.12 -22.11
CA LYS A 103 5.79 3.07 -21.19
C LYS A 103 5.01 3.24 -19.88
N HIS A 104 3.68 3.29 -19.96
CA HIS A 104 2.84 3.36 -18.76
C HIS A 104 2.96 2.08 -17.92
N ALA A 105 2.95 0.91 -18.55
CA ALA A 105 3.11 -0.37 -17.86
C ALA A 105 4.48 -0.49 -17.19
N GLU A 106 5.54 -0.07 -17.86
CA GLU A 106 6.90 -0.03 -17.32
C GLU A 106 6.97 0.88 -16.07
N LEU A 107 6.42 2.10 -16.16
CA LEU A 107 6.37 3.02 -15.02
C LEU A 107 5.61 2.43 -13.83
N CYS A 108 4.47 1.78 -14.09
CA CYS A 108 3.71 1.10 -13.04
C CYS A 108 4.49 -0.05 -12.40
N CYS A 109 5.26 -0.80 -13.20
CA CYS A 109 6.11 -1.89 -12.74
C CYS A 109 7.23 -1.35 -11.84
N ILE A 110 7.94 -0.30 -12.26
CA ILE A 110 8.98 0.38 -11.47
C ILE A 110 8.42 0.85 -10.13
N ASN A 111 7.26 1.51 -10.14
CA ASN A 111 6.62 1.98 -8.91
C ASN A 111 6.22 0.83 -7.97
N ALA A 112 5.74 -0.27 -8.51
CA ALA A 112 5.40 -1.46 -7.72
C ALA A 112 6.65 -2.10 -7.10
N THR A 113 7.72 -2.22 -7.87
CA THR A 113 9.01 -2.76 -7.42
C THR A 113 9.61 -1.90 -6.31
N ASN A 114 9.69 -0.59 -6.50
CA ASN A 114 10.24 0.34 -5.50
C ASN A 114 9.44 0.27 -4.19
N ARG A 115 8.11 0.18 -4.27
CA ARG A 115 7.27 0.01 -3.10
C ARG A 115 7.56 -1.30 -2.38
N GLN A 116 7.69 -2.39 -3.12
CA GLN A 116 7.96 -3.69 -2.53
C GLN A 116 9.35 -3.76 -1.88
N LEU A 117 10.36 -3.15 -2.50
CA LEU A 117 11.70 -3.07 -1.91
C LEU A 117 11.69 -2.30 -0.59
N ALA A 118 11.04 -1.12 -0.55
CA ALA A 118 10.92 -0.34 0.67
C ALA A 118 10.13 -1.07 1.77
N ILE A 119 9.06 -1.80 1.41
CA ILE A 119 8.33 -2.66 2.36
C ILE A 119 9.25 -3.75 2.91
N ASN A 120 10.00 -4.42 2.04
CA ASN A 120 10.88 -5.51 2.46
C ASN A 120 12.01 -5.02 3.38
N GLU A 121 12.54 -3.81 3.14
CA GLU A 121 13.54 -3.16 3.99
C GLU A 121 12.99 -2.93 5.41
N ASP A 122 11.83 -2.29 5.51
CA ASP A 122 11.18 -2.05 6.80
C ASP A 122 10.85 -3.36 7.53
N VAL A 123 10.32 -4.35 6.82
CA VAL A 123 9.97 -5.65 7.41
C VAL A 123 11.21 -6.43 7.88
N ASN A 124 12.30 -6.35 7.13
CA ASN A 124 13.57 -6.95 7.54
C ASN A 124 14.12 -6.28 8.80
N HIS A 125 14.02 -4.94 8.89
CA HIS A 125 14.40 -4.20 10.08
C HIS A 125 13.61 -4.66 11.31
N LEU A 126 12.27 -4.73 11.20
CA LEU A 126 11.42 -5.20 12.30
C LEU A 126 11.75 -6.64 12.72
N ARG A 127 12.06 -7.51 11.76
CA ARG A 127 12.45 -8.90 12.05
C ARG A 127 13.82 -9.02 12.72
N CYS A 128 14.70 -8.02 12.56
CA CYS A 128 15.95 -7.94 13.30
C CYS A 128 15.77 -7.50 14.76
N LEU A 129 14.64 -6.85 15.11
CA LEU A 129 14.34 -6.39 16.46
C LEU A 129 13.70 -7.47 17.34
N GLY A 130 12.98 -8.44 16.75
CA GLY A 130 12.32 -9.48 17.53
C GLY A 130 11.85 -10.66 16.68
N ASP A 131 11.42 -11.72 17.33
CA ASP A 131 10.87 -12.93 16.72
C ASP A 131 9.34 -13.03 16.80
N THR A 132 8.72 -12.26 17.68
CA THR A 132 7.28 -12.19 17.87
C THR A 132 6.77 -10.81 17.50
N PHE A 133 5.87 -10.73 16.51
CA PHE A 133 5.26 -9.48 16.07
C PHE A 133 3.82 -9.40 16.50
N VAL A 134 3.46 -8.32 17.19
CA VAL A 134 2.11 -8.06 17.72
C VAL A 134 1.55 -6.80 17.08
N THR A 135 0.35 -6.85 16.52
CA THR A 135 -0.30 -5.69 15.91
C THR A 135 -1.83 -5.77 16.01
N GLU A 136 -2.48 -4.63 15.81
CA GLU A 136 -3.92 -4.59 15.64
C GLU A 136 -4.35 -5.03 14.24
N PRO A 137 -5.47 -5.76 14.11
CA PRO A 137 -6.01 -6.13 12.80
C PRO A 137 -6.51 -4.89 12.05
N LYS A 138 -5.99 -4.63 10.84
CA LYS A 138 -6.40 -3.46 10.03
C LYS A 138 -6.96 -3.86 8.68
N ASN A 139 -8.15 -3.39 8.39
CA ASN A 139 -8.80 -3.60 7.09
C ASN A 139 -8.57 -2.40 6.15
N ALA A 140 -7.41 -2.39 5.47
CA ALA A 140 -7.05 -1.35 4.51
C ALA A 140 -8.09 -1.22 3.37
N ALA A 141 -8.74 -2.29 2.98
CA ALA A 141 -9.77 -2.28 1.93
C ALA A 141 -11.01 -1.48 2.37
N ARG A 142 -11.38 -1.54 3.65
CA ARG A 142 -12.48 -0.75 4.21
C ARG A 142 -12.17 0.76 4.16
N LEU A 143 -10.91 1.14 4.42
CA LEU A 143 -10.46 2.54 4.35
C LEU A 143 -10.49 3.09 2.91
N MET A 144 -10.37 2.23 1.90
CA MET A 144 -10.40 2.63 0.49
C MET A 144 -11.81 2.81 -0.07
N LYS A 145 -12.85 2.31 0.59
CA LYS A 145 -14.22 2.42 0.13
C LYS A 145 -14.68 3.88 0.15
N ARG A 146 -15.38 4.27 -0.92
CA ARG A 146 -16.08 5.56 -0.96
C ARG A 146 -17.32 5.51 -0.06
N ALA A 147 -17.61 6.64 0.59
CA ALA A 147 -18.94 6.82 1.20
C ALA A 147 -20.02 6.64 0.12
N LYS A 148 -21.00 5.77 0.37
CA LYS A 148 -22.11 5.52 -0.56
C LYS A 148 -23.07 6.70 -0.61
N GLU A 149 -23.35 7.30 0.54
CA GLU A 149 -24.29 8.40 0.69
C GLU A 149 -23.71 9.73 0.23
N THR A 150 -24.56 10.53 -0.40
CA THR A 150 -24.27 11.91 -0.76
C THR A 150 -24.89 12.80 0.32
N THR A 151 -24.04 13.51 1.07
CA THR A 151 -24.47 14.45 2.11
C THR A 151 -24.38 15.89 1.61
N VAL A 152 -25.22 16.75 2.13
CA VAL A 152 -25.26 18.17 1.82
C VAL A 152 -24.80 18.94 3.08
N ASN A 153 -24.01 19.98 2.90
CA ASN A 153 -23.58 20.84 4.01
C ASN A 153 -24.66 21.88 4.36
N ASN A 154 -24.45 22.60 5.46
CA ASN A 154 -25.39 23.65 5.94
C ASN A 154 -25.63 24.79 4.94
N LYS A 155 -24.83 24.88 3.86
CA LYS A 155 -24.97 25.86 2.77
C LYS A 155 -25.64 25.27 1.52
N GLY A 156 -26.27 24.10 1.60
CA GLY A 156 -26.93 23.43 0.49
C GLY A 156 -25.99 22.83 -0.57
N LYS A 157 -24.67 22.85 -0.35
CA LYS A 157 -23.70 22.29 -1.31
C LYS A 157 -23.43 20.83 -0.98
N ILE A 158 -23.28 20.01 -2.03
CA ILE A 158 -22.90 18.61 -1.91
C ILE A 158 -21.50 18.49 -1.31
N ASN A 159 -21.39 17.74 -0.21
CA ASN A 159 -20.11 17.45 0.42
C ASN A 159 -19.24 16.59 -0.49
N ARG A 160 -17.96 16.95 -0.58
CA ARG A 160 -16.98 16.14 -1.31
C ARG A 160 -16.81 14.82 -0.60
N LYS A 161 -17.11 13.70 -1.30
CA LYS A 161 -16.86 12.36 -0.77
C LYS A 161 -15.37 12.18 -0.48
N LYS A 162 -15.03 11.80 0.75
CA LYS A 162 -13.64 11.51 1.15
C LYS A 162 -13.06 10.42 0.26
N ARG A 163 -11.83 10.60 -0.24
CA ARG A 163 -11.15 9.71 -1.18
C ARG A 163 -9.75 9.38 -0.65
N PHE A 164 -9.69 8.51 0.33
CA PHE A 164 -8.41 8.05 0.86
C PHE A 164 -7.73 6.99 -0.01
N GLY A 165 -8.46 6.37 -0.96
CA GLY A 165 -8.00 5.23 -1.73
C GLY A 165 -6.66 5.42 -2.43
N LYS A 166 -6.38 6.63 -2.96
CA LYS A 166 -5.11 6.92 -3.61
C LYS A 166 -3.95 6.94 -2.61
N SER A 167 -4.14 7.62 -1.49
CA SER A 167 -3.15 7.73 -0.43
C SER A 167 -2.84 6.36 0.17
N VAL A 168 -3.87 5.61 0.52
CA VAL A 168 -3.73 4.23 1.05
C VAL A 168 -3.07 3.31 0.02
N LYS A 169 -3.45 3.41 -1.29
CA LYS A 169 -2.82 2.64 -2.36
C LYS A 169 -1.31 2.90 -2.46
N ASN A 170 -0.90 4.15 -2.41
CA ASN A 170 0.51 4.52 -2.58
C ASN A 170 1.37 4.10 -1.38
N ARG A 171 0.84 4.26 -0.18
CA ARG A 171 1.51 3.89 1.08
C ARG A 171 1.43 2.40 1.39
N CYS A 172 0.42 1.74 0.86
CA CYS A 172 0.24 0.29 0.92
C CYS A 172 0.32 -0.32 2.35
N PRO A 173 -0.43 0.20 3.36
CA PRO A 173 -0.36 -0.32 4.72
C PRO A 173 -0.81 -1.79 4.81
N GLY A 174 -1.83 -2.20 4.05
CA GLY A 174 -2.25 -3.59 4.00
C GLY A 174 -1.21 -4.52 3.37
N GLY A 175 -0.47 -4.05 2.35
CA GLY A 175 0.65 -4.81 1.77
C GLY A 175 1.83 -4.91 2.73
N PHE A 176 2.06 -3.88 3.55
CA PHE A 176 3.05 -3.91 4.61
C PHE A 176 2.66 -4.95 5.68
N GLN A 177 1.42 -4.93 6.18
CA GLN A 177 0.93 -5.90 7.16
C GLN A 177 1.09 -7.35 6.65
N ALA A 178 0.65 -7.63 5.43
CA ALA A 178 0.80 -8.95 4.83
C ALA A 178 2.27 -9.38 4.65
N ALA A 179 3.17 -8.44 4.33
CA ALA A 179 4.59 -8.72 4.20
C ALA A 179 5.25 -9.03 5.56
N VAL A 180 4.85 -8.31 6.63
CA VAL A 180 5.29 -8.60 8.00
C VAL A 180 4.82 -9.99 8.42
N GLU A 181 3.53 -10.27 8.29
CA GLU A 181 2.95 -11.58 8.61
C GLU A 181 3.71 -12.72 7.91
N ASN A 182 3.88 -12.59 6.59
CA ASN A 182 4.59 -13.59 5.80
C ASN A 182 6.05 -13.74 6.24
N LYS A 183 6.75 -12.63 6.49
CA LYS A 183 8.16 -12.66 6.91
C LYS A 183 8.33 -13.36 8.25
N PHE A 184 7.55 -12.99 9.26
CA PHE A 184 7.65 -13.61 10.59
C PHE A 184 7.34 -15.10 10.51
N LYS A 185 6.22 -15.51 9.92
CA LYS A 185 5.84 -16.92 9.74
C LYS A 185 6.88 -17.73 8.97
N THR A 186 7.44 -17.17 7.88
CA THR A 186 8.42 -17.91 7.04
C THR A 186 9.84 -17.93 7.60
N SER A 187 10.16 -17.06 8.55
CA SER A 187 11.48 -17.03 9.20
C SER A 187 11.49 -17.68 10.58
N GLY A 188 10.46 -18.48 10.94
CA GLY A 188 10.37 -19.18 12.21
C GLY A 188 9.96 -18.30 13.40
N GLY A 189 9.46 -17.08 13.15
CA GLY A 189 8.90 -16.21 14.17
C GLY A 189 7.38 -16.36 14.29
N THR A 190 6.79 -15.60 15.19
CA THR A 190 5.36 -15.59 15.51
C THR A 190 4.72 -14.27 15.07
N TYR A 191 3.51 -14.32 14.51
CA TYR A 191 2.70 -13.14 14.19
C TYR A 191 1.37 -13.24 14.92
N ILE A 192 1.04 -12.21 15.71
CA ILE A 192 -0.15 -12.15 16.57
C ILE A 192 -0.95 -10.90 16.20
N GLU A 193 -2.21 -11.08 15.89
CA GLU A 193 -3.18 -9.98 15.85
C GLU A 193 -3.95 -9.95 17.16
N VAL A 194 -3.95 -8.78 17.81
CA VAL A 194 -4.75 -8.60 19.04
C VAL A 194 -6.24 -8.64 18.70
N PRO A 195 -7.09 -9.11 19.61
CA PRO A 195 -8.53 -9.16 19.41
C PRO A 195 -9.12 -7.76 19.10
N ASN A 196 -10.15 -7.70 18.22
CA ASN A 196 -10.80 -6.44 17.83
C ASN A 196 -11.44 -5.65 19.00
N ASN A 197 -11.73 -6.31 20.10
CA ASN A 197 -12.24 -5.70 21.33
C ASN A 197 -11.16 -5.12 22.25
N TYR A 198 -9.90 -5.35 21.92
CA TYR A 198 -8.79 -4.73 22.63
C TYR A 198 -8.68 -3.25 22.26
N ARG A 199 -8.90 -2.38 23.24
CA ARG A 199 -8.90 -0.93 23.07
C ARG A 199 -7.58 -0.35 23.55
N ALA A 200 -6.49 -0.56 22.81
CA ALA A 200 -5.15 -0.13 23.18
C ALA A 200 -5.06 1.36 23.58
N SER A 201 -5.80 2.24 22.88
CA SER A 201 -5.81 3.69 23.16
C SER A 201 -6.57 4.07 24.44
N GLN A 202 -7.29 3.15 25.03
CA GLN A 202 -8.07 3.35 26.28
C GLN A 202 -7.53 2.54 27.44
N TYR A 203 -6.39 1.86 27.26
CA TYR A 203 -5.77 1.05 28.31
C TYR A 203 -4.65 1.84 28.98
N ASP A 204 -4.76 2.01 30.30
CA ASP A 204 -3.72 2.61 31.11
C ASP A 204 -2.77 1.52 31.62
N HIS A 205 -1.59 1.47 31.05
CA HIS A 205 -0.55 0.49 31.42
C HIS A 205 -0.03 0.65 32.86
N THR A 206 -0.24 1.83 33.46
CA THR A 206 0.20 2.09 34.84
C THR A 206 -0.83 1.57 35.84
N ALA A 207 -2.10 1.74 35.54
CA ALA A 207 -3.20 1.27 36.36
C ALA A 207 -3.63 -0.17 36.07
N ASP A 208 -3.16 -0.74 34.95
CA ASP A 208 -3.54 -2.06 34.42
C ASP A 208 -5.06 -2.17 34.15
N ASP A 209 -5.69 -1.08 33.74
CA ASP A 209 -7.14 -0.98 33.57
C ASP A 209 -7.51 -0.05 32.39
N TYR A 210 -8.77 -0.10 31.97
CA TYR A 210 -9.29 0.77 30.92
C TYR A 210 -9.77 2.11 31.48
N ILE A 211 -9.36 3.19 30.82
CA ILE A 211 -9.88 4.53 31.08
C ILE A 211 -11.30 4.63 30.48
N ASN A 212 -12.28 4.88 31.33
CA ASN A 212 -13.68 5.09 30.97
C ASN A 212 -13.94 6.50 30.41
#